data_e13faebe6556a4b19cb5cc67e55b1d1a
#
_entry.id   e13faebe6556a4b19cb5cc67e55b1d1a
#
_cell.length_a   1.000
_cell.length_b   1.000
_cell.length_c   1.000
_cell.angle_alpha   90.00
_cell.angle_beta   90.00
_cell.angle_gamma   90.00
#
_symmetry.space_group_name_H-M   'P 1'
#
loop_
_entity.id
_entity.type
_entity.pdbx_description
1 polymer ?
#
loop_
_entity_poly.entity_id
_entity_poly.type
_entity_poly.pdbx_seq_one_letter_code
_entity_poly.pdbx_strand_id
1 'polypeptide(L)'
;PDVSIVDYDALTYAGNLENLSGVDNARHTFIKGDICDREAVLAAVPEGCDAIFNFAAESHVDRSITSADEFLRTNVIGTQVLLDAARARDVRRFVQVSTDEVMGTLPDDSDEYFTESSPLRPNSPYAASKAAAEFVVRAARETHGVDAVITRCGNNYGPRQFPEKLN
;
A
#
# COMPACT_ATOMS: atom_id res chain seq x y z
N PRO A 1 22.91 -10.26 3.05
CA PRO A 1 22.37 -9.50 4.18
C PRO A 1 21.37 -10.38 4.94
N ASP A 2 21.44 -10.33 6.27
CA ASP A 2 20.53 -11.07 7.14
C ASP A 2 19.25 -10.25 7.30
N VAL A 3 18.33 -10.37 6.31
CA VAL A 3 17.02 -9.72 6.34
C VAL A 3 15.98 -10.78 6.67
N SER A 4 15.14 -10.52 7.68
CA SER A 4 13.93 -11.29 7.98
C SER A 4 12.71 -10.51 7.50
N ILE A 5 11.74 -11.20 6.92
CA ILE A 5 10.53 -10.60 6.37
C ILE A 5 9.31 -11.19 7.07
N VAL A 6 8.42 -10.32 7.50
CA VAL A 6 7.05 -10.68 7.87
C VAL A 6 6.15 -10.23 6.72
N ASP A 7 5.50 -11.18 6.09
CA ASP A 7 4.53 -10.97 5.01
C ASP A 7 3.12 -11.09 5.60
N TYR A 8 2.40 -9.97 5.62
CA TYR A 8 1.08 -9.85 6.22
C TYR A 8 0.06 -9.55 5.14
N ASP A 9 -0.80 -10.50 4.81
CA ASP A 9 -1.73 -10.41 3.68
C ASP A 9 -3.09 -11.02 4.04
N ALA A 10 -4.16 -10.38 3.59
CA ALA A 10 -5.53 -10.84 3.83
C ALA A 10 -5.92 -12.06 2.98
N LEU A 11 -5.14 -12.40 1.95
CA LEU A 11 -5.44 -13.44 0.97
C LEU A 11 -6.85 -13.29 0.38
N THR A 12 -7.14 -12.10 -0.13
CA THR A 12 -8.38 -11.84 -0.84
C THR A 12 -8.37 -12.51 -2.22
N TYR A 13 -9.23 -12.12 -3.14
CA TYR A 13 -9.45 -12.80 -4.42
C TYR A 13 -8.18 -13.00 -5.27
N ALA A 14 -7.19 -12.11 -5.17
CA ALA A 14 -5.93 -12.20 -5.91
C ALA A 14 -4.80 -12.87 -5.10
N GLY A 15 -5.04 -13.18 -3.82
CA GLY A 15 -4.06 -13.78 -2.93
C GLY A 15 -3.77 -15.24 -3.30
N ASN A 16 -2.49 -15.60 -3.49
CA ASN A 16 -2.08 -16.97 -3.80
C ASN A 16 -0.76 -17.31 -3.10
N LEU A 17 -0.83 -18.20 -2.11
CA LEU A 17 0.35 -18.66 -1.36
C LEU A 17 1.38 -19.40 -2.23
N GLU A 18 0.99 -19.96 -3.37
CA GLU A 18 1.94 -20.58 -4.30
C GLU A 18 2.98 -19.57 -4.84
N ASN A 19 2.64 -18.28 -4.82
CA ASN A 19 3.57 -17.22 -5.18
C ASN A 19 4.79 -17.16 -4.25
N LEU A 20 4.67 -17.68 -3.04
CA LEU A 20 5.76 -17.76 -2.06
C LEU A 20 6.58 -19.06 -2.18
N SER A 21 6.24 -19.94 -3.13
CA SER A 21 7.02 -21.15 -3.39
C SER A 21 8.47 -20.80 -3.76
N GLY A 22 9.45 -21.34 -3.04
CA GLY A 22 10.87 -21.06 -3.23
C GLY A 22 11.40 -19.88 -2.39
N VAL A 23 10.58 -19.25 -1.56
CA VAL A 23 11.06 -18.30 -0.55
C VAL A 23 11.71 -19.07 0.61
N ASP A 24 12.82 -18.55 1.13
CA ASP A 24 13.53 -19.14 2.27
C ASP A 24 12.72 -18.99 3.57
N ASN A 25 12.08 -20.05 4.00
CA ASN A 25 11.26 -20.08 5.20
C ASN A 25 12.02 -19.80 6.51
N ALA A 26 13.36 -19.86 6.50
CA ALA A 26 14.13 -19.52 7.69
C ALA A 26 14.12 -18.01 7.97
N ARG A 27 13.82 -17.19 6.96
CA ARG A 27 13.83 -15.73 7.04
C ARG A 27 12.51 -15.08 6.62
N HIS A 28 11.49 -15.88 6.35
CA HIS A 28 10.19 -15.41 5.90
C HIS A 28 9.10 -16.01 6.78
N THR A 29 8.26 -15.15 7.33
CA THR A 29 7.08 -15.51 8.11
C THR A 29 5.84 -14.96 7.42
N PHE A 30 4.92 -15.83 7.04
CA PHE A 30 3.63 -15.42 6.52
C PHE A 30 2.59 -15.38 7.64
N ILE A 31 1.84 -14.28 7.71
CA ILE A 31 0.72 -14.07 8.63
C ILE A 31 -0.50 -13.65 7.83
N LYS A 32 -1.57 -14.44 7.90
CA LYS A 32 -2.84 -14.04 7.29
C LYS A 32 -3.56 -13.04 8.19
N GLY A 33 -3.89 -11.85 7.65
CA GLY A 33 -4.65 -10.84 8.39
C GLY A 33 -5.04 -9.63 7.53
N ASP A 34 -6.03 -8.88 8.01
CA ASP A 34 -6.51 -7.64 7.40
C ASP A 34 -5.77 -6.45 8.03
N ILE A 35 -5.20 -5.55 7.22
CA ILE A 35 -4.52 -4.35 7.72
C ILE A 35 -5.44 -3.40 8.50
N CYS A 36 -6.75 -3.58 8.42
CA CYS A 36 -7.73 -2.84 9.22
C CYS A 36 -7.91 -3.40 10.63
N ASP A 37 -7.37 -4.57 10.93
CA ASP A 37 -7.38 -5.16 12.28
C ASP A 37 -6.21 -4.64 13.11
N ARG A 38 -6.50 -3.67 14.00
CA ARG A 38 -5.49 -2.99 14.81
C ARG A 38 -4.69 -3.94 15.72
N GLU A 39 -5.38 -4.89 16.33
CA GLU A 39 -4.75 -5.80 17.29
C GLU A 39 -3.85 -6.80 16.54
N ALA A 40 -4.36 -7.37 15.45
CA ALA A 40 -3.60 -8.29 14.62
C ALA A 40 -2.38 -7.63 13.97
N VAL A 41 -2.52 -6.42 13.43
CA VAL A 41 -1.41 -5.65 12.86
C VAL A 41 -0.36 -5.34 13.92
N LEU A 42 -0.77 -4.87 15.10
CA LEU A 42 0.16 -4.57 16.19
C LEU A 42 0.91 -5.82 16.65
N ALA A 43 0.24 -6.97 16.68
CA ALA A 43 0.88 -8.24 17.04
C ALA A 43 1.84 -8.74 15.95
N ALA A 44 1.57 -8.45 14.67
CA ALA A 44 2.38 -8.90 13.55
C ALA A 44 3.65 -8.06 13.32
N VAL A 45 3.63 -6.77 13.67
CA VAL A 45 4.78 -5.86 13.48
C VAL A 45 5.79 -6.07 14.61
N PRO A 46 7.04 -6.50 14.31
CA PRO A 46 8.09 -6.64 15.32
C PRO A 46 8.49 -5.28 15.91
N GLU A 47 8.88 -5.29 17.16
CA GLU A 47 9.49 -4.11 17.82
C GLU A 47 10.78 -3.71 17.11
N GLY A 48 10.97 -2.42 16.85
CA GLY A 48 12.17 -1.90 16.19
C GLY A 48 12.36 -2.39 14.76
N CYS A 49 11.27 -2.79 14.10
CA CYS A 49 11.31 -3.21 12.69
C CYS A 49 11.97 -2.12 11.80
N ASP A 50 12.85 -2.53 10.89
CA ASP A 50 13.57 -1.57 10.04
C ASP A 50 12.65 -0.85 9.06
N ALA A 51 11.66 -1.54 8.48
CA ALA A 51 10.73 -0.92 7.56
C ALA A 51 9.40 -1.69 7.44
N ILE A 52 8.33 -0.91 7.24
CA ILE A 52 7.05 -1.42 6.72
C ILE A 52 6.90 -0.95 5.28
N PHE A 53 6.64 -1.90 4.37
CA PHE A 53 6.26 -1.62 2.99
C PHE A 53 4.77 -1.91 2.83
N ASN A 54 3.96 -0.88 2.69
CA ASN A 54 2.52 -1.04 2.50
C ASN A 54 2.17 -1.17 1.02
N PHE A 55 2.06 -2.41 0.55
CA PHE A 55 1.51 -2.77 -0.76
C PHE A 55 0.01 -3.09 -0.68
N ALA A 56 -0.52 -3.37 0.51
CA ALA A 56 -1.89 -3.77 0.69
C ALA A 56 -2.86 -2.68 0.22
N ALA A 57 -3.74 -3.02 -0.69
CA ALA A 57 -4.73 -2.13 -1.24
C ALA A 57 -5.84 -2.89 -1.97
N GLU A 58 -7.06 -2.36 -1.95
CA GLU A 58 -8.01 -2.59 -3.01
C GLU A 58 -7.59 -1.76 -4.23
N SER A 59 -7.42 -2.40 -5.39
CA SER A 59 -6.75 -1.77 -6.54
C SER A 59 -7.46 -1.88 -7.89
N HIS A 60 -8.64 -2.53 -7.95
CA HIS A 60 -9.38 -2.71 -9.20
C HIS A 60 -10.31 -1.53 -9.45
N VAL A 61 -9.98 -0.67 -10.43
CA VAL A 61 -10.70 0.59 -10.68
C VAL A 61 -12.19 0.36 -10.92
N ASP A 62 -12.59 -0.59 -11.78
CA ASP A 62 -13.99 -0.86 -12.06
C ASP A 62 -14.79 -1.31 -10.83
N ARG A 63 -14.17 -2.09 -9.94
CA ARG A 63 -14.79 -2.45 -8.65
C ARG A 63 -14.97 -1.24 -7.75
N SER A 64 -14.06 -0.27 -7.78
CA SER A 64 -14.18 0.95 -6.98
C SER A 64 -15.41 1.78 -7.35
N ILE A 65 -15.87 1.70 -8.59
CA ILE A 65 -17.06 2.42 -9.07
C ILE A 65 -18.33 1.83 -8.45
N THR A 66 -18.36 0.53 -8.20
CA THR A 66 -19.51 -0.19 -7.66
C THR A 66 -19.52 -0.31 -6.13
N SER A 67 -18.34 -0.30 -5.50
CA SER A 67 -18.17 -0.48 -4.05
C SER A 67 -16.98 0.34 -3.53
N ALA A 68 -17.16 1.64 -3.39
CA ALA A 68 -16.11 2.54 -2.92
C ALA A 68 -15.73 2.32 -1.45
N ASP A 69 -16.64 1.82 -0.62
CA ASP A 69 -16.44 1.67 0.83
C ASP A 69 -15.27 0.76 1.18
N GLU A 70 -15.11 -0.37 0.45
CA GLU A 70 -14.00 -1.29 0.65
C GLU A 70 -12.66 -0.64 0.36
N PHE A 71 -12.62 0.22 -0.66
CA PHE A 71 -11.42 0.98 -1.02
C PHE A 71 -11.05 2.00 0.05
N LEU A 72 -12.03 2.72 0.59
CA LEU A 72 -11.80 3.66 1.68
C LEU A 72 -11.36 2.91 2.95
N ARG A 73 -12.01 1.82 3.27
CA ARG A 73 -11.65 1.01 4.43
C ARG A 73 -10.21 0.49 4.32
N THR A 74 -9.89 -0.24 3.27
CA THR A 74 -8.57 -0.84 3.11
C THR A 74 -7.49 0.21 2.88
N ASN A 75 -7.68 1.10 1.88
CA ASN A 75 -6.61 1.99 1.46
C ASN A 75 -6.37 3.14 2.43
N VAL A 76 -7.41 3.63 3.13
CA VAL A 76 -7.29 4.77 4.05
C VAL A 76 -7.18 4.31 5.49
N ILE A 77 -8.20 3.57 5.98
CA ILE A 77 -8.21 3.13 7.39
C ILE A 77 -7.09 2.12 7.65
N GLY A 78 -6.87 1.15 6.74
CA GLY A 78 -5.76 0.20 6.85
C GLY A 78 -4.40 0.90 6.89
N THR A 79 -4.18 1.92 6.05
CA THR A 79 -2.95 2.73 6.10
C THR A 79 -2.79 3.44 7.44
N GLN A 80 -3.88 4.00 8.01
CA GLN A 80 -3.82 4.62 9.34
C GLN A 80 -3.46 3.60 10.42
N VAL A 81 -4.03 2.41 10.37
CA VAL A 81 -3.72 1.33 11.32
C VAL A 81 -2.24 0.94 11.27
N LEU A 82 -1.69 0.79 10.06
CA LEU A 82 -0.25 0.49 9.89
C LEU A 82 0.65 1.61 10.41
N LEU A 83 0.28 2.88 10.21
CA LEU A 83 1.04 4.03 10.74
C LEU A 83 0.99 4.09 12.27
N ASP A 84 -0.16 3.78 12.87
CA ASP A 84 -0.31 3.69 14.32
C ASP A 84 0.58 2.56 14.90
N ALA A 85 0.61 1.40 14.23
CA ALA A 85 1.48 0.30 14.60
C ALA A 85 2.97 0.64 14.40
N ALA A 86 3.31 1.32 13.31
CA ALA A 86 4.67 1.78 13.05
C ALA A 86 5.19 2.67 14.19
N ARG A 87 4.36 3.57 14.70
CA ARG A 87 4.71 4.43 15.85
C ARG A 87 4.81 3.63 17.15
N ALA A 88 3.88 2.73 17.40
CA ALA A 88 3.84 1.94 18.62
C ALA A 88 5.00 0.93 18.73
N ARG A 89 5.59 0.54 17.60
CA ARG A 89 6.67 -0.46 17.48
C ARG A 89 8.03 0.16 17.12
N ASP A 90 8.17 1.47 17.16
CA ASP A 90 9.42 2.19 16.79
C ASP A 90 9.98 1.77 15.42
N VAL A 91 9.09 1.59 14.44
CA VAL A 91 9.47 1.25 13.06
C VAL A 91 10.28 2.39 12.45
N ARG A 92 11.46 2.08 11.92
CA ARG A 92 12.42 3.11 11.43
C ARG A 92 11.99 3.78 10.14
N ARG A 93 11.29 3.04 9.25
CA ARG A 93 10.83 3.58 7.95
C ARG A 93 9.47 3.02 7.57
N PHE A 94 8.58 3.88 7.09
CA PHE A 94 7.31 3.49 6.47
C PHE A 94 7.34 3.83 4.98
N VAL A 95 7.03 2.87 4.12
CA VAL A 95 6.96 3.06 2.67
C VAL A 95 5.53 2.83 2.20
N GLN A 96 4.86 3.88 1.76
CA GLN A 96 3.54 3.79 1.14
C GLN A 96 3.67 3.63 -0.36
N VAL A 97 3.23 2.50 -0.87
CA VAL A 97 3.12 2.30 -2.32
C VAL A 97 1.80 2.91 -2.79
N SER A 98 1.91 3.97 -3.59
CA SER A 98 0.80 4.70 -4.21
C SER A 98 0.81 4.49 -5.73
N THR A 99 0.13 5.32 -6.46
CA THR A 99 -0.06 5.24 -7.91
C THR A 99 0.05 6.63 -8.54
N ASP A 100 0.47 6.71 -9.78
CA ASP A 100 0.43 7.93 -10.60
C ASP A 100 -1.00 8.42 -10.86
N GLU A 101 -1.99 7.53 -10.82
CA GLU A 101 -3.41 7.88 -10.98
C GLU A 101 -3.92 8.93 -9.96
N VAL A 102 -3.23 9.11 -8.83
CA VAL A 102 -3.57 10.17 -7.87
C VAL A 102 -3.38 11.56 -8.44
N MET A 103 -2.57 11.73 -9.48
CA MET A 103 -2.32 13.00 -10.16
C MET A 103 -3.33 13.29 -11.28
N GLY A 104 -4.16 12.32 -11.63
CA GLY A 104 -5.20 12.45 -12.64
C GLY A 104 -4.75 12.02 -14.03
N THR A 105 -5.21 12.71 -15.06
CA THR A 105 -4.96 12.38 -16.46
C THR A 105 -4.34 13.58 -17.18
N LEU A 106 -3.34 13.34 -17.98
CA LEU A 106 -2.82 14.30 -18.97
C LEU A 106 -3.52 14.09 -20.31
N PRO A 107 -3.71 15.14 -21.11
CA PRO A 107 -4.19 14.99 -22.49
C PRO A 107 -3.24 14.10 -23.31
N ASP A 108 -3.79 13.29 -24.21
CA ASP A 108 -3.02 12.34 -25.03
C ASP A 108 -1.99 13.01 -25.95
N ASP A 109 -2.21 14.28 -26.30
CA ASP A 109 -1.35 15.11 -27.15
C ASP A 109 -0.48 16.10 -26.35
N SER A 110 -0.39 15.92 -25.04
CA SER A 110 0.40 16.79 -24.15
C SER A 110 1.86 16.36 -24.12
N ASP A 111 2.75 17.33 -24.20
CA ASP A 111 4.18 17.16 -23.89
C ASP A 111 4.49 17.30 -22.38
N GLU A 112 3.45 17.45 -21.54
CA GLU A 112 3.60 17.56 -20.11
C GLU A 112 3.83 16.19 -19.45
N TYR A 113 4.53 16.21 -18.30
CA TYR A 113 4.80 15.03 -17.49
C TYR A 113 4.40 15.29 -16.04
N PHE A 114 3.98 14.26 -15.36
CA PHE A 114 3.82 14.32 -13.92
C PHE A 114 5.18 14.35 -13.22
N THR A 115 5.25 15.11 -12.15
CA THR A 115 6.40 15.21 -11.25
C THR A 115 5.93 15.00 -9.80
N GLU A 116 6.86 14.91 -8.86
CA GLU A 116 6.56 14.78 -7.44
C GLU A 116 5.78 15.99 -6.89
N SER A 117 5.89 17.15 -7.55
CA SER A 117 5.16 18.39 -7.20
C SER A 117 3.81 18.54 -7.91
N SER A 118 3.46 17.63 -8.81
CA SER A 118 2.17 17.70 -9.50
C SER A 118 1.01 17.63 -8.51
N PRO A 119 -0.04 18.45 -8.70
CA PRO A 119 -1.19 18.45 -7.81
C PRO A 119 -1.96 17.13 -7.88
N LEU A 120 -2.53 16.69 -6.76
CA LEU A 120 -3.39 15.51 -6.73
C LEU A 120 -4.78 15.88 -7.30
N ARG A 121 -5.18 15.16 -8.35
CA ARG A 121 -6.46 15.33 -9.06
C ARG A 121 -7.05 13.97 -9.45
N PRO A 122 -7.32 13.08 -8.47
CA PRO A 122 -7.77 11.73 -8.75
C PRO A 122 -9.12 11.72 -9.48
N ASN A 123 -9.25 10.87 -10.51
CA ASN A 123 -10.44 10.79 -11.38
C ASN A 123 -11.28 9.53 -11.13
N SER A 124 -10.90 8.65 -10.20
CA SER A 124 -11.67 7.45 -9.84
C SER A 124 -11.77 7.29 -8.32
N PRO A 125 -12.75 6.52 -7.80
CA PRO A 125 -12.81 6.22 -6.37
C PRO A 125 -11.56 5.51 -5.85
N TYR A 126 -10.94 4.62 -6.66
CA TYR A 126 -9.64 4.02 -6.35
C TYR A 126 -8.56 5.09 -6.18
N ALA A 127 -8.34 5.93 -7.20
CA ALA A 127 -7.34 6.98 -7.16
C ALA A 127 -7.60 7.96 -6.01
N ALA A 128 -8.87 8.29 -5.72
CA ALA A 128 -9.24 9.13 -4.59
C ALA A 128 -8.87 8.48 -3.24
N SER A 129 -9.11 7.18 -3.07
CA SER A 129 -8.73 6.45 -1.85
C SER A 129 -7.21 6.39 -1.66
N LYS A 130 -6.45 6.21 -2.75
CA LYS A 130 -4.97 6.23 -2.71
C LYS A 130 -4.45 7.63 -2.40
N ALA A 131 -5.02 8.69 -2.98
CA ALA A 131 -4.67 10.07 -2.64
C ALA A 131 -4.99 10.39 -1.17
N ALA A 132 -6.13 9.93 -0.65
CA ALA A 132 -6.48 10.08 0.76
C ALA A 132 -5.45 9.36 1.67
N ALA A 133 -5.00 8.17 1.30
CA ALA A 133 -3.94 7.46 2.01
C ALA A 133 -2.63 8.26 2.04
N GLU A 134 -2.24 8.92 0.93
CA GLU A 134 -1.07 9.81 0.92
C GLU A 134 -1.21 10.97 1.90
N PHE A 135 -2.40 11.57 2.01
CA PHE A 135 -2.63 12.64 3.00
C PHE A 135 -2.55 12.12 4.44
N VAL A 136 -3.02 10.90 4.71
CA VAL A 136 -2.87 10.25 6.03
C VAL A 136 -1.40 10.04 6.37
N VAL A 137 -0.60 9.53 5.42
CA VAL A 137 0.86 9.37 5.58
C VAL A 137 1.54 10.72 5.83
N ARG A 138 1.20 11.74 5.04
CA ARG A 138 1.73 13.09 5.22
C ARG A 138 1.38 13.65 6.61
N ALA A 139 0.14 13.50 7.05
CA ALA A 139 -0.28 13.93 8.37
C ALA A 139 0.53 13.23 9.47
N ALA A 140 0.78 11.92 9.37
CA ALA A 140 1.60 11.18 10.32
C ALA A 140 3.05 11.69 10.37
N ARG A 141 3.63 12.04 9.22
CA ARG A 141 4.97 12.68 9.16
C ARG A 141 5.00 14.02 9.90
N GLU A 142 4.07 14.91 9.56
CA GLU A 142 4.08 16.30 10.06
C GLU A 142 3.69 16.39 11.54
N THR A 143 2.74 15.54 11.99
CA THR A 143 2.22 15.62 13.36
C THR A 143 2.93 14.69 14.34
N HIS A 144 3.46 13.58 13.87
CA HIS A 144 4.01 12.54 14.73
C HIS A 144 5.48 12.21 14.43
N GLY A 145 6.08 12.83 13.41
CA GLY A 145 7.48 12.59 13.05
C GLY A 145 7.77 11.21 12.48
N VAL A 146 6.75 10.51 11.94
CA VAL A 146 6.97 9.20 11.29
C VAL A 146 7.88 9.38 10.08
N ASP A 147 8.99 8.64 10.03
CA ASP A 147 9.84 8.62 8.84
C ASP A 147 9.16 7.81 7.73
N ALA A 148 8.39 8.47 6.90
CA ALA A 148 7.61 7.86 5.83
C ALA A 148 7.94 8.45 4.46
N VAL A 149 7.96 7.59 3.45
CA VAL A 149 8.08 7.95 2.04
C VAL A 149 6.89 7.40 1.26
N ILE A 150 6.53 8.10 0.19
CA ILE A 150 5.45 7.72 -0.72
C ILE A 150 6.07 7.48 -2.09
N THR A 151 5.76 6.34 -2.71
CA THR A 151 6.12 6.06 -4.10
C THR A 151 4.86 6.09 -4.97
N ARG A 152 4.93 6.72 -6.13
CA ARG A 152 3.86 6.73 -7.14
C ARG A 152 4.37 5.99 -8.36
N CYS A 153 3.91 4.77 -8.54
CA CYS A 153 4.28 3.95 -9.67
C CYS A 153 3.18 3.95 -10.73
N GLY A 154 3.56 3.83 -11.99
CA GLY A 154 2.65 3.46 -13.07
C GLY A 154 2.30 1.97 -13.01
N ASN A 155 1.81 1.41 -14.11
CA ASN A 155 1.44 0.01 -14.18
C ASN A 155 2.65 -0.90 -13.98
N ASN A 156 2.53 -1.82 -13.05
CA ASN A 156 3.52 -2.85 -12.80
C ASN A 156 3.07 -4.16 -13.44
N TYR A 157 4.02 -4.91 -13.99
CA TYR A 157 3.78 -6.24 -14.55
C TYR A 157 4.96 -7.15 -14.24
N GLY A 158 4.70 -8.45 -14.19
CA GLY A 158 5.75 -9.42 -13.92
C GLY A 158 5.24 -10.84 -13.69
N PRO A 159 6.16 -11.77 -13.42
CA PRO A 159 5.80 -13.14 -13.09
C PRO A 159 4.83 -13.20 -11.89
N ARG A 160 3.88 -14.14 -11.94
CA ARG A 160 2.87 -14.37 -10.88
C ARG A 160 1.82 -13.27 -10.73
N GLN A 161 1.77 -12.34 -11.68
CA GLN A 161 0.72 -11.33 -11.71
C GLN A 161 -0.65 -12.00 -11.87
N PHE A 162 -1.65 -11.51 -11.12
CA PHE A 162 -3.02 -11.99 -11.27
C PHE A 162 -3.58 -11.57 -12.64
N PRO A 163 -4.21 -12.49 -13.41
CA PRO A 163 -4.60 -12.26 -14.82
C PRO A 163 -5.51 -11.06 -15.07
N GLU A 164 -6.33 -10.67 -14.09
CA GLU A 164 -7.25 -9.54 -14.17
C GLU A 164 -6.56 -8.19 -14.50
N LYS A 165 -5.26 -8.09 -14.23
CA LYS A 165 -4.45 -6.89 -14.45
C LYS A 165 -3.60 -6.96 -15.73
N LEU A 166 -3.79 -7.97 -16.54
CA LEU A 166 -3.13 -8.08 -17.85
C LEU A 166 -3.93 -7.26 -18.87
N ASN A 167 -3.44 -6.08 -19.16
CA ASN A 167 -3.88 -5.25 -20.29
C ASN A 167 -2.78 -5.16 -21.32
#